data_df621f6aec7120270a44cd1e2836a0af
#
_entry.id   df621f6aec7120270a44cd1e2836a0af
#
_cell.length_a   1.000
_cell.length_b   1.000
_cell.length_c   1.000
_cell.angle_alpha   90.00
_cell.angle_beta   90.00
_cell.angle_gamma   90.00
#
_symmetry.space_group_name_H-M   'P 1'
#
loop_
_entity.id
_entity.type
_entity.pdbx_description
1 polymer ?
#
loop_
_entity_poly.entity_id
_entity_poly.type
_entity_poly.pdbx_seq_one_letter_code
_entity_poly.pdbx_strand_id
1 'polypeptide(L)'
;MNKKKVIIIGATGAAGQNIVEFTAEHPWFEIACLSASERSHNKSYRKATEAAPFFRTMPPEEIMDMKVIGADHVDPRDYDVAFSALPSEIAKVQEAKFAEHIPVISTASAYRYEPDTPVLLPDVNPTHIEMIEEQRDNRGWEGYIVPGPNCTTIGLVSTLKPLLDNYGVDVVSMVSMQSLSGAGEKGLRADSEYRLGALKNVIPLIEGEEGKVIKETNKILGNVVDGKLVESSINIHATCTRVDVEIVHTEAVHLGLGKAASVDDVRETLNGYRSEAQELKLPSVAEQPIIVVEEEDGPQQLRLF
;
A
#
# COMPACT_ATOMS: atom_id res chain seq x y z
N MET A 1 4.37 5.66 26.30
CA MET A 1 2.99 5.92 25.86
C MET A 1 2.24 4.61 25.90
N ASN A 2 0.92 4.63 26.24
CA ASN A 2 0.11 3.43 26.06
C ASN A 2 -0.02 3.18 24.55
N LYS A 3 0.14 1.92 24.11
CA LYS A 3 -0.08 1.55 22.72
C LYS A 3 -1.54 1.76 22.33
N LYS A 4 -1.77 2.10 21.06
CA LYS A 4 -3.10 2.20 20.47
C LYS A 4 -3.64 0.81 20.15
N LYS A 5 -4.89 0.56 20.50
CA LYS A 5 -5.58 -0.70 20.21
C LYS A 5 -5.97 -0.78 18.74
N VAL A 6 -5.44 -1.77 18.05
CA VAL A 6 -5.68 -1.98 16.63
C VAL A 6 -6.59 -3.18 16.42
N ILE A 7 -7.56 -3.02 15.54
CA ILE A 7 -8.25 -4.14 14.89
C ILE A 7 -7.72 -4.33 13.48
N ILE A 8 -7.41 -5.59 13.09
CA ILE A 8 -7.02 -5.93 11.72
C ILE A 8 -8.20 -6.64 11.04
N ILE A 9 -8.76 -6.02 10.01
CA ILE A 9 -9.92 -6.51 9.27
C ILE A 9 -9.44 -7.20 8.01
N GLY A 10 -9.88 -8.45 7.79
CA GLY A 10 -9.35 -9.31 6.73
C GLY A 10 -8.03 -9.98 7.10
N ALA A 11 -7.79 -10.17 8.39
CA ALA A 11 -6.53 -10.66 8.96
C ALA A 11 -6.03 -12.01 8.41
N THR A 12 -6.91 -12.87 7.88
CA THR A 12 -6.56 -14.20 7.37
C THR A 12 -6.13 -14.23 5.90
N GLY A 13 -6.34 -13.15 5.16
CA GLY A 13 -5.88 -13.00 3.77
C GLY A 13 -4.38 -12.69 3.68
N ALA A 14 -3.78 -12.82 2.49
CA ALA A 14 -2.35 -12.59 2.29
C ALA A 14 -1.89 -11.20 2.78
N ALA A 15 -2.56 -10.13 2.37
CA ALA A 15 -2.25 -8.77 2.84
C ALA A 15 -2.52 -8.61 4.34
N GLY A 16 -3.60 -9.20 4.87
CA GLY A 16 -3.92 -9.15 6.29
C GLY A 16 -2.87 -9.82 7.16
N GLN A 17 -2.35 -10.97 6.75
CA GLN A 17 -1.27 -11.67 7.45
C GLN A 17 0.01 -10.83 7.49
N ASN A 18 0.36 -10.14 6.41
CA ASN A 18 1.49 -9.20 6.40
C ASN A 18 1.26 -8.01 7.37
N ILE A 19 0.04 -7.45 7.41
CA ILE A 19 -0.27 -6.39 8.38
C ILE A 19 -0.13 -6.91 9.81
N VAL A 20 -0.59 -8.13 10.11
CA VAL A 20 -0.40 -8.76 11.43
C VAL A 20 1.08 -8.88 11.77
N GLU A 21 1.89 -9.38 10.85
CA GLU A 21 3.34 -9.54 11.02
C GLU A 21 4.02 -8.21 11.34
N PHE A 22 3.75 -7.15 10.54
CA PHE A 22 4.36 -5.83 10.76
C PHE A 22 3.85 -5.11 12.01
N THR A 23 2.64 -5.42 12.46
CA THR A 23 2.03 -4.75 13.62
C THR A 23 2.38 -5.46 14.93
N ALA A 24 2.70 -6.74 14.91
CA ALA A 24 2.88 -7.60 16.08
C ALA A 24 3.84 -7.01 17.13
N GLU A 25 4.96 -6.46 16.71
CA GLU A 25 5.98 -5.87 17.59
C GLU A 25 6.08 -4.35 17.45
N HIS A 26 5.09 -3.71 16.82
CA HIS A 26 5.15 -2.28 16.58
C HIS A 26 5.13 -1.47 17.90
N PRO A 27 5.97 -0.43 18.05
CA PRO A 27 6.10 0.28 19.32
C PRO A 27 4.85 1.09 19.71
N TRP A 28 4.01 1.49 18.75
CA TRP A 28 2.83 2.33 18.97
C TRP A 28 1.51 1.57 18.98
N PHE A 29 1.48 0.35 18.42
CA PHE A 29 0.26 -0.41 18.22
C PHE A 29 0.25 -1.71 19.00
N GLU A 30 -0.94 -2.10 19.45
CA GLU A 30 -1.26 -3.40 20.06
C GLU A 30 -2.39 -4.04 19.28
N ILE A 31 -2.18 -5.24 18.78
CA ILE A 31 -3.24 -5.98 18.10
C ILE A 31 -4.26 -6.45 19.14
N ALA A 32 -5.40 -5.78 19.20
CA ALA A 32 -6.47 -6.08 20.13
C ALA A 32 -7.51 -7.04 19.53
N CYS A 33 -7.65 -7.07 18.20
CA CYS A 33 -8.60 -7.95 17.51
C CYS A 33 -8.11 -8.33 16.12
N LEU A 34 -8.31 -9.60 15.76
CA LEU A 34 -8.14 -10.14 14.42
C LEU A 34 -9.52 -10.47 13.86
N SER A 35 -9.96 -9.75 12.82
CA SER A 35 -11.28 -9.95 12.22
C SER A 35 -11.17 -10.53 10.81
N ALA A 36 -12.05 -11.46 10.48
CA ALA A 36 -12.14 -12.07 9.16
C ALA A 36 -13.58 -12.52 8.86
N SER A 37 -13.76 -13.31 7.80
CA SER A 37 -15.07 -13.85 7.42
C SER A 37 -15.62 -14.82 8.47
N GLU A 38 -16.93 -15.01 8.49
CA GLU A 38 -17.63 -15.94 9.39
C GLU A 38 -17.07 -17.36 9.41
N ARG A 39 -16.48 -17.82 8.29
CA ARG A 39 -15.81 -19.14 8.21
C ARG A 39 -14.67 -19.29 9.20
N SER A 40 -14.05 -18.18 9.61
CA SER A 40 -12.92 -18.15 10.56
C SER A 40 -13.35 -17.78 11.98
N HIS A 41 -14.60 -17.39 12.19
CA HIS A 41 -15.10 -16.98 13.51
C HIS A 41 -14.84 -18.06 14.58
N ASN A 42 -14.38 -17.64 15.74
CA ASN A 42 -14.02 -18.46 16.91
C ASN A 42 -12.86 -19.48 16.71
N LYS A 43 -12.22 -19.55 15.53
CA LYS A 43 -10.99 -20.32 15.37
C LYS A 43 -9.81 -19.53 15.94
N SER A 44 -8.76 -20.22 16.42
CA SER A 44 -7.48 -19.55 16.66
C SER A 44 -6.93 -19.02 15.32
N TYR A 45 -6.17 -17.94 15.37
CA TYR A 45 -5.56 -17.36 14.18
C TYR A 45 -4.66 -18.37 13.47
N ARG A 46 -3.88 -19.15 14.23
CA ARG A 46 -3.12 -20.31 13.74
C ARG A 46 -3.96 -21.25 12.89
N LYS A 47 -5.12 -21.65 13.40
CA LYS A 47 -6.02 -22.56 12.68
C LYS A 47 -6.69 -21.91 11.49
N ALA A 48 -6.97 -20.61 11.57
CA ALA A 48 -7.59 -19.86 10.49
C ALA A 48 -6.65 -19.63 9.29
N THR A 49 -5.32 -19.59 9.51
CA THR A 49 -4.28 -19.36 8.49
C THR A 49 -3.53 -20.63 8.07
N GLU A 50 -3.76 -21.77 8.74
CA GLU A 50 -3.04 -23.03 8.51
C GLU A 50 -3.03 -23.50 7.04
N ALA A 51 -4.14 -23.32 6.33
CA ALA A 51 -4.28 -23.77 4.94
C ALA A 51 -3.56 -22.87 3.91
N ALA A 52 -3.25 -21.64 4.30
CA ALA A 52 -2.61 -20.64 3.43
C ALA A 52 -1.77 -19.67 4.27
N PRO A 53 -0.64 -20.13 4.82
CA PRO A 53 0.27 -19.25 5.56
C PRO A 53 1.08 -18.38 4.59
N PHE A 54 0.99 -17.05 4.77
CA PHE A 54 1.72 -16.05 3.96
C PHE A 54 2.72 -15.24 4.79
N PHE A 55 3.00 -15.65 6.01
CA PHE A 55 3.99 -15.00 6.87
C PHE A 55 5.41 -15.23 6.36
N ARG A 56 6.24 -14.20 6.39
CA ARG A 56 7.69 -14.30 6.26
C ARG A 56 8.32 -14.71 7.59
N THR A 57 7.87 -14.04 8.66
CA THR A 57 8.24 -14.33 10.05
C THR A 57 6.97 -14.66 10.82
N MET A 58 6.97 -15.78 11.50
CA MET A 58 5.81 -16.19 12.27
C MET A 58 5.54 -15.19 13.41
N PRO A 59 4.32 -14.65 13.52
CA PRO A 59 3.96 -13.80 14.64
C PRO A 59 4.12 -14.51 16.00
N PRO A 60 4.26 -13.76 17.12
CA PRO A 60 4.31 -14.31 18.46
C PRO A 60 3.14 -15.25 18.77
N GLU A 61 3.39 -16.26 19.62
CA GLU A 61 2.41 -17.29 20.00
C GLU A 61 1.09 -16.69 20.51
N GLU A 62 1.17 -15.64 21.30
CA GLU A 62 0.00 -14.92 21.83
C GLU A 62 -0.93 -14.40 20.73
N ILE A 63 -0.38 -13.93 19.60
CA ILE A 63 -1.16 -13.50 18.43
C ILE A 63 -1.69 -14.72 17.69
N MET A 64 -0.88 -15.75 17.50
CA MET A 64 -1.29 -16.97 16.81
C MET A 64 -2.42 -17.72 17.53
N ASP A 65 -2.51 -17.57 18.85
CA ASP A 65 -3.55 -18.18 19.68
C ASP A 65 -4.81 -17.29 19.85
N MET A 66 -4.75 -16.02 19.40
CA MET A 66 -5.93 -15.14 19.40
C MET A 66 -7.07 -15.76 18.61
N LYS A 67 -8.29 -15.59 19.12
CA LYS A 67 -9.50 -15.96 18.37
C LYS A 67 -9.80 -14.95 17.29
N VAL A 68 -10.07 -15.44 16.09
CA VAL A 68 -10.59 -14.60 14.99
C VAL A 68 -12.07 -14.32 15.23
N ILE A 69 -12.44 -13.06 15.08
CA ILE A 69 -13.81 -12.58 15.26
C ILE A 69 -14.42 -12.27 13.88
N GLY A 70 -15.64 -12.72 13.63
CA GLY A 70 -16.39 -12.36 12.43
C GLY A 70 -16.70 -10.86 12.41
N ALA A 71 -16.68 -10.25 11.23
CA ALA A 71 -16.83 -8.79 11.09
C ALA A 71 -18.14 -8.24 11.69
N ASP A 72 -19.21 -9.04 11.69
CA ASP A 72 -20.50 -8.66 12.23
C ASP A 72 -20.58 -8.71 13.77
N HIS A 73 -19.55 -9.25 14.44
CA HIS A 73 -19.48 -9.37 15.90
C HIS A 73 -18.53 -8.34 16.54
N VAL A 74 -18.10 -7.35 15.77
CA VAL A 74 -17.14 -6.32 16.21
C VAL A 74 -17.85 -4.99 16.40
N ASP A 75 -17.62 -4.33 17.52
CA ASP A 75 -17.96 -2.91 17.71
C ASP A 75 -16.71 -2.06 17.41
N PRO A 76 -16.75 -1.19 16.39
CA PRO A 76 -15.61 -0.33 16.06
C PRO A 76 -15.12 0.52 17.23
N ARG A 77 -16.01 0.94 18.12
CA ARG A 77 -15.74 1.83 19.26
C ARG A 77 -14.83 1.23 20.34
N ASP A 78 -14.59 -0.09 20.29
CA ASP A 78 -13.67 -0.78 21.21
C ASP A 78 -12.18 -0.59 20.85
N TYR A 79 -11.90 0.04 19.69
CA TYR A 79 -10.56 0.18 19.12
C TYR A 79 -10.22 1.63 18.78
N ASP A 80 -8.92 1.92 18.73
CA ASP A 80 -8.41 3.26 18.38
C ASP A 80 -8.27 3.44 16.86
N VAL A 81 -7.98 2.35 16.11
CA VAL A 81 -7.74 2.36 14.65
C VAL A 81 -8.02 0.99 14.03
N ALA A 82 -8.49 0.97 12.81
CA ALA A 82 -8.65 -0.24 12.01
C ALA A 82 -7.62 -0.28 10.87
N PHE A 83 -6.91 -1.41 10.73
CA PHE A 83 -6.15 -1.74 9.52
C PHE A 83 -6.97 -2.71 8.69
N SER A 84 -7.23 -2.36 7.42
CA SER A 84 -8.10 -3.14 6.55
C SER A 84 -7.34 -3.74 5.36
N ALA A 85 -7.55 -5.05 5.17
CA ALA A 85 -7.06 -5.84 4.04
C ALA A 85 -8.21 -6.62 3.38
N LEU A 86 -9.32 -5.95 3.17
CA LEU A 86 -10.52 -6.53 2.55
C LEU A 86 -10.47 -6.44 1.02
N PRO A 87 -11.12 -7.37 0.30
CA PRO A 87 -11.47 -7.17 -1.10
C PRO A 87 -12.30 -5.89 -1.28
N SER A 88 -12.05 -5.14 -2.37
CA SER A 88 -12.62 -3.81 -2.57
C SER A 88 -14.14 -3.74 -2.49
N GLU A 89 -14.85 -4.76 -2.96
CA GLU A 89 -16.31 -4.82 -2.90
C GLU A 89 -16.82 -4.88 -1.45
N ILE A 90 -16.16 -5.65 -0.60
CA ILE A 90 -16.51 -5.77 0.83
C ILE A 90 -16.04 -4.52 1.57
N ALA A 91 -14.84 -4.01 1.24
CA ALA A 91 -14.24 -2.82 1.84
C ALA A 91 -15.17 -1.61 1.74
N LYS A 92 -15.83 -1.40 0.57
CA LYS A 92 -16.72 -0.27 0.35
C LYS A 92 -17.81 -0.13 1.44
N VAL A 93 -18.29 -1.24 1.97
CA VAL A 93 -19.34 -1.26 3.00
C VAL A 93 -18.76 -1.35 4.40
N GLN A 94 -17.81 -2.28 4.60
CA GLN A 94 -17.30 -2.54 5.95
C GLN A 94 -16.44 -1.39 6.47
N GLU A 95 -15.55 -0.83 5.64
CA GLU A 95 -14.68 0.27 6.05
C GLU A 95 -15.49 1.53 6.43
N ALA A 96 -16.60 1.81 5.73
CA ALA A 96 -17.48 2.91 6.08
C ALA A 96 -18.04 2.78 7.50
N LYS A 97 -18.50 1.57 7.89
CA LYS A 97 -19.01 1.32 9.25
C LYS A 97 -17.97 1.60 10.34
N PHE A 98 -16.71 1.28 10.06
CA PHE A 98 -15.62 1.60 11.00
C PHE A 98 -15.31 3.09 10.99
N ALA A 99 -15.28 3.72 9.81
CA ALA A 99 -14.94 5.13 9.66
C ALA A 99 -15.99 6.08 10.27
N GLU A 100 -17.23 5.62 10.48
CA GLU A 100 -18.23 6.35 11.28
C GLU A 100 -17.69 6.69 12.68
N HIS A 101 -16.76 5.88 13.23
CA HIS A 101 -16.31 5.98 14.61
C HIS A 101 -14.78 6.14 14.77
N ILE A 102 -13.99 5.42 13.97
CA ILE A 102 -12.52 5.35 14.13
C ILE A 102 -11.79 5.49 12.79
N PRO A 103 -10.52 5.91 12.80
CA PRO A 103 -9.66 5.87 11.61
C PRO A 103 -9.56 4.47 11.00
N VAL A 104 -9.62 4.40 9.66
CA VAL A 104 -9.39 3.19 8.87
C VAL A 104 -8.24 3.42 7.91
N ILE A 105 -7.18 2.64 8.05
CA ILE A 105 -6.07 2.59 7.10
C ILE A 105 -6.25 1.34 6.25
N SER A 106 -6.41 1.52 4.94
CA SER A 106 -6.85 0.46 4.03
C SER A 106 -5.83 0.12 2.95
N THR A 107 -5.75 -1.16 2.60
CA THR A 107 -5.03 -1.62 1.40
C THR A 107 -5.95 -1.74 0.18
N ALA A 108 -7.27 -1.65 0.38
CA ALA A 108 -8.26 -1.80 -0.68
C ALA A 108 -8.34 -0.57 -1.60
N SER A 109 -8.74 -0.79 -2.85
CA SER A 109 -8.93 0.30 -3.81
C SER A 109 -10.31 0.99 -3.71
N ALA A 110 -11.18 0.55 -2.80
CA ALA A 110 -12.58 0.95 -2.72
C ALA A 110 -12.81 2.46 -2.62
N TYR A 111 -11.92 3.16 -1.94
CA TYR A 111 -12.01 4.60 -1.68
C TYR A 111 -10.94 5.43 -2.39
N ARG A 112 -9.99 4.82 -3.12
CA ARG A 112 -8.86 5.55 -3.76
C ARG A 112 -9.29 6.65 -4.72
N TYR A 113 -10.46 6.51 -5.33
CA TYR A 113 -10.94 7.43 -6.37
C TYR A 113 -12.02 8.40 -5.89
N GLU A 114 -12.37 8.35 -4.62
CA GLU A 114 -13.29 9.32 -4.02
C GLU A 114 -12.60 10.69 -3.92
N PRO A 115 -13.28 11.79 -4.24
CA PRO A 115 -12.66 13.11 -4.29
C PRO A 115 -12.23 13.65 -2.92
N ASP A 116 -12.90 13.22 -1.85
CA ASP A 116 -12.63 13.61 -0.47
C ASP A 116 -11.69 12.64 0.28
N THR A 117 -11.12 11.66 -0.40
CA THR A 117 -10.31 10.63 0.24
C THR A 117 -8.85 10.74 -0.19
N PRO A 118 -7.91 11.02 0.72
CA PRO A 118 -6.49 11.04 0.39
C PRO A 118 -5.98 9.63 0.10
N VAL A 119 -5.26 9.45 -1.01
CA VAL A 119 -4.43 8.25 -1.21
C VAL A 119 -3.06 8.59 -0.68
N LEU A 120 -2.74 8.11 0.52
CA LEU A 120 -1.60 8.60 1.27
C LEU A 120 -0.40 7.65 1.18
N LEU A 121 0.74 8.23 0.82
CA LEU A 121 2.06 7.64 0.95
C LEU A 121 2.94 8.63 1.74
N PRO A 122 3.25 8.38 3.02
CA PRO A 122 3.90 9.36 3.90
C PRO A 122 5.22 9.91 3.35
N ASP A 123 5.95 9.11 2.57
CA ASP A 123 7.20 9.53 1.93
C ASP A 123 7.01 10.46 0.73
N VAL A 124 5.78 10.65 0.22
CA VAL A 124 5.52 11.35 -1.04
C VAL A 124 4.59 12.54 -0.85
N ASN A 125 3.45 12.33 -0.19
CA ASN A 125 2.38 13.32 -0.12
C ASN A 125 1.79 13.48 1.29
N PRO A 126 2.59 13.70 2.35
CA PRO A 126 2.10 13.81 3.73
C PRO A 126 1.06 14.92 3.90
N THR A 127 1.14 16.00 3.13
CA THR A 127 0.18 17.13 3.16
C THR A 127 -1.24 16.74 2.77
N HIS A 128 -1.43 15.61 2.05
CA HIS A 128 -2.78 15.13 1.73
C HIS A 128 -3.61 14.74 2.96
N ILE A 129 -2.99 14.62 4.14
CA ILE A 129 -3.70 14.43 5.41
C ILE A 129 -4.71 15.58 5.67
N GLU A 130 -4.50 16.77 5.12
CA GLU A 130 -5.40 17.91 5.24
C GLU A 130 -6.80 17.64 4.63
N MET A 131 -6.92 16.67 3.71
CA MET A 131 -8.21 16.24 3.14
C MET A 131 -9.11 15.51 4.15
N ILE A 132 -8.56 15.05 5.28
CA ILE A 132 -9.31 14.23 6.26
C ILE A 132 -10.48 15.03 6.86
N GLU A 133 -10.28 16.31 7.16
CA GLU A 133 -11.36 17.13 7.73
C GLU A 133 -12.51 17.31 6.73
N GLU A 134 -12.20 17.56 5.45
CA GLU A 134 -13.24 17.62 4.41
C GLU A 134 -13.97 16.27 4.25
N GLN A 135 -13.24 15.14 4.36
CA GLN A 135 -13.87 13.82 4.31
C GLN A 135 -14.84 13.63 5.48
N ARG A 136 -14.44 14.00 6.71
CA ARG A 136 -15.28 13.91 7.89
C ARG A 136 -16.55 14.73 7.74
N ASP A 137 -16.42 15.98 7.32
CA ASP A 137 -17.55 16.90 7.13
C ASP A 137 -18.51 16.39 6.08
N ASN A 138 -17.99 15.95 4.92
CA ASN A 138 -18.82 15.44 3.82
C ASN A 138 -19.59 14.17 4.17
N ARG A 139 -19.01 13.31 5.01
CA ARG A 139 -19.56 11.99 5.32
C ARG A 139 -20.23 11.90 6.69
N GLY A 140 -20.05 12.90 7.55
CA GLY A 140 -20.55 12.90 8.93
C GLY A 140 -19.86 11.85 9.80
N TRP A 141 -18.58 11.57 9.56
CA TRP A 141 -17.81 10.56 10.28
C TRP A 141 -16.96 11.18 11.40
N GLU A 142 -16.82 10.47 12.52
CA GLU A 142 -15.85 10.79 13.56
C GLU A 142 -14.43 10.32 13.18
N GLY A 143 -14.35 9.16 12.54
CA GLY A 143 -13.15 8.63 11.95
C GLY A 143 -12.90 9.11 10.52
N TYR A 144 -12.17 8.32 9.75
CA TYR A 144 -11.84 8.59 8.35
C TYR A 144 -11.31 7.34 7.66
N ILE A 145 -11.22 7.36 6.34
CA ILE A 145 -10.56 6.31 5.55
C ILE A 145 -9.37 6.89 4.82
N VAL A 146 -8.19 6.26 4.98
CA VAL A 146 -6.98 6.55 4.22
C VAL A 146 -6.50 5.26 3.54
N PRO A 147 -6.73 5.09 2.24
CA PRO A 147 -6.19 3.98 1.49
C PRO A 147 -4.72 4.24 1.11
N GLY A 148 -3.91 3.20 1.22
CA GLY A 148 -2.61 3.15 0.55
C GLY A 148 -2.77 2.99 -0.97
N PRO A 149 -1.80 3.41 -1.78
CA PRO A 149 -1.84 3.28 -3.22
C PRO A 149 -1.69 1.84 -3.72
N ASN A 150 -1.89 1.66 -5.03
CA ASN A 150 -1.51 0.44 -5.73
C ASN A 150 -0.01 0.18 -5.61
N CYS A 151 0.38 -1.09 -5.49
CA CYS A 151 1.77 -1.48 -5.24
C CYS A 151 2.76 -1.01 -6.31
N THR A 152 2.36 -1.02 -7.59
CA THR A 152 3.15 -0.48 -8.69
C THR A 152 3.24 1.04 -8.59
N THR A 153 2.13 1.71 -8.29
CA THR A 153 2.13 3.16 -8.11
C THR A 153 3.08 3.62 -7.00
N ILE A 154 3.23 2.83 -5.91
CA ILE A 154 4.17 3.18 -4.81
C ILE A 154 5.60 3.33 -5.35
N GLY A 155 6.11 2.35 -6.09
CA GLY A 155 7.46 2.39 -6.66
C GLY A 155 7.67 3.60 -7.57
N LEU A 156 6.71 3.82 -8.47
CA LEU A 156 6.74 4.92 -9.42
C LEU A 156 6.76 6.29 -8.73
N VAL A 157 5.76 6.59 -7.87
CA VAL A 157 5.65 7.93 -7.27
C VAL A 157 6.75 8.23 -6.27
N SER A 158 7.29 7.23 -5.56
CA SER A 158 8.42 7.41 -4.65
C SER A 158 9.66 7.92 -5.39
N THR A 159 9.89 7.44 -6.61
CA THR A 159 11.00 7.87 -7.45
C THR A 159 10.69 9.19 -8.20
N LEU A 160 9.44 9.37 -8.64
CA LEU A 160 9.04 10.59 -9.35
C LEU A 160 9.02 11.83 -8.44
N LYS A 161 8.64 11.71 -7.18
CA LYS A 161 8.47 12.85 -6.27
C LYS A 161 9.70 13.76 -6.20
N PRO A 162 10.91 13.27 -5.84
CA PRO A 162 12.10 14.13 -5.82
C PRO A 162 12.46 14.73 -7.17
N LEU A 163 12.20 14.03 -8.27
CA LEU A 163 12.48 14.52 -9.61
C LEU A 163 11.47 15.61 -10.03
N LEU A 164 10.21 15.43 -9.70
CA LEU A 164 9.15 16.40 -9.93
C LEU A 164 9.42 17.71 -9.19
N ASP A 165 9.80 17.62 -7.92
CA ASP A 165 10.05 18.78 -7.06
C ASP A 165 11.25 19.62 -7.54
N ASN A 166 12.31 18.95 -8.04
CA ASN A 166 13.56 19.63 -8.41
C ASN A 166 13.57 20.07 -9.89
N TYR A 167 13.04 19.23 -10.78
CA TYR A 167 13.19 19.43 -12.22
C TYR A 167 11.87 19.62 -12.97
N GLY A 168 10.72 19.26 -12.36
CA GLY A 168 9.48 19.07 -13.07
C GLY A 168 9.49 17.77 -13.89
N VAL A 169 8.31 17.20 -14.12
CA VAL A 169 8.12 16.00 -14.93
C VAL A 169 6.92 16.21 -15.84
N ASP A 170 7.14 16.17 -17.15
CA ASP A 170 6.10 16.43 -18.15
C ASP A 170 5.46 15.15 -18.69
N VAL A 171 6.26 14.12 -18.89
CA VAL A 171 5.83 12.83 -19.45
C VAL A 171 6.56 11.67 -18.77
N VAL A 172 5.80 10.60 -18.54
CA VAL A 172 6.32 9.33 -18.01
C VAL A 172 5.87 8.20 -18.92
N SER A 173 6.81 7.37 -19.35
CA SER A 173 6.53 6.09 -20.00
C SER A 173 7.14 4.98 -19.16
N MET A 174 6.32 4.05 -18.64
CA MET A 174 6.79 3.00 -17.76
C MET A 174 6.31 1.63 -18.20
N VAL A 175 7.15 0.64 -17.96
CA VAL A 175 6.79 -0.78 -18.07
C VAL A 175 7.01 -1.42 -16.71
N SER A 176 5.98 -2.01 -16.13
CA SER A 176 6.11 -2.77 -14.89
C SER A 176 6.19 -4.27 -15.16
N MET A 177 7.17 -4.93 -14.55
CA MET A 177 7.32 -6.37 -14.45
C MET A 177 6.90 -6.78 -13.03
N GLN A 178 5.60 -7.02 -12.87
CA GLN A 178 5.02 -7.24 -11.55
C GLN A 178 5.17 -8.69 -11.10
N SER A 179 5.57 -8.87 -9.85
CA SER A 179 5.71 -10.16 -9.20
C SER A 179 4.36 -10.85 -8.93
N LEU A 180 4.41 -12.16 -8.70
CA LEU A 180 3.24 -13.00 -8.41
C LEU A 180 2.47 -12.55 -7.17
N SER A 181 3.16 -12.03 -6.13
CA SER A 181 2.52 -11.51 -4.91
C SER A 181 1.51 -10.40 -5.17
N GLY A 182 1.71 -9.58 -6.22
CA GLY A 182 0.75 -8.55 -6.64
C GLY A 182 -0.61 -9.10 -7.08
N ALA A 183 -0.71 -10.40 -7.38
CA ALA A 183 -1.98 -11.08 -7.65
C ALA A 183 -2.63 -11.66 -6.37
N GLY A 184 -2.05 -11.41 -5.19
CA GLY A 184 -2.52 -11.92 -3.91
C GLY A 184 -2.44 -13.45 -3.83
N GLU A 185 -3.40 -14.07 -3.13
CA GLU A 185 -3.42 -15.53 -2.91
C GLU A 185 -3.27 -16.33 -4.20
N LYS A 186 -3.95 -15.96 -5.29
CA LYS A 186 -3.86 -16.69 -6.56
C LYS A 186 -2.46 -16.65 -7.19
N GLY A 187 -1.66 -15.64 -6.91
CA GLY A 187 -0.28 -15.56 -7.36
C GLY A 187 0.70 -16.32 -6.45
N LEU A 188 0.42 -16.37 -5.15
CA LEU A 188 1.29 -16.98 -4.16
C LEU A 188 1.09 -18.49 -4.01
N ARG A 189 -0.12 -18.99 -4.22
CA ARG A 189 -0.39 -20.44 -4.13
C ARG A 189 0.26 -21.21 -5.27
N ALA A 190 1.09 -22.18 -4.91
CA ALA A 190 1.88 -22.97 -5.86
C ALA A 190 1.03 -23.79 -6.87
N ASP A 191 -0.19 -24.17 -6.46
CA ASP A 191 -1.14 -24.99 -7.25
C ASP A 191 -2.18 -24.17 -8.02
N SER A 192 -2.11 -22.84 -8.00
CA SER A 192 -3.08 -22.01 -8.69
C SER A 192 -2.82 -22.01 -10.21
N GLU A 193 -3.89 -22.05 -11.00
CA GLU A 193 -3.82 -21.91 -12.47
C GLU A 193 -3.13 -20.60 -12.89
N TYR A 194 -3.37 -19.51 -12.13
CA TYR A 194 -2.78 -18.21 -12.41
C TYR A 194 -1.25 -18.24 -12.27
N ARG A 195 -0.73 -18.82 -11.16
CA ARG A 195 0.71 -18.98 -10.96
C ARG A 195 1.33 -19.90 -12.00
N LEU A 196 0.68 -21.05 -12.27
CA LEU A 196 1.14 -21.99 -13.29
C LEU A 196 1.21 -21.35 -14.68
N GLY A 197 0.25 -20.49 -15.04
CA GLY A 197 0.25 -19.74 -16.29
C GLY A 197 1.35 -18.70 -16.41
N ALA A 198 1.89 -18.23 -15.27
CA ALA A 198 2.99 -17.26 -15.22
C ALA A 198 4.38 -17.92 -15.23
N LEU A 199 4.48 -19.24 -14.93
CA LEU A 199 5.75 -19.95 -14.88
C LEU A 199 6.48 -19.87 -16.24
N LYS A 200 7.72 -19.39 -16.24
CA LYS A 200 8.57 -19.19 -17.42
C LYS A 200 7.89 -18.37 -18.52
N ASN A 201 6.99 -17.48 -18.14
CA ASN A 201 6.16 -16.72 -19.05
C ASN A 201 6.08 -15.25 -18.60
N VAL A 202 5.65 -14.40 -19.53
CA VAL A 202 5.20 -13.03 -19.26
C VAL A 202 3.73 -12.94 -19.61
N ILE A 203 2.88 -12.61 -18.63
CA ILE A 203 1.48 -12.27 -18.90
C ILE A 203 1.45 -10.79 -19.29
N PRO A 204 1.13 -10.44 -20.55
CA PRO A 204 1.37 -9.10 -21.10
C PRO A 204 0.35 -8.06 -20.63
N LEU A 205 -0.74 -8.47 -19.99
CA LEU A 205 -1.82 -7.58 -19.55
C LEU A 205 -2.28 -7.97 -18.15
N ILE A 206 -2.32 -6.98 -17.25
CA ILE A 206 -3.01 -7.07 -15.96
C ILE A 206 -4.23 -6.15 -16.06
N GLU A 207 -5.42 -6.74 -16.07
CA GLU A 207 -6.67 -6.02 -16.30
C GLU A 207 -6.84 -4.82 -15.33
N GLY A 208 -7.07 -3.63 -15.92
CA GLY A 208 -7.31 -2.39 -15.20
C GLY A 208 -6.12 -1.80 -14.46
N GLU A 209 -4.94 -2.45 -14.48
CA GLU A 209 -3.77 -2.01 -13.70
C GLU A 209 -3.18 -0.69 -14.23
N GLU A 210 -3.05 -0.56 -15.53
CA GLU A 210 -2.52 0.65 -16.18
C GLU A 210 -3.36 1.90 -15.83
N GLY A 211 -4.68 1.75 -15.87
CA GLY A 211 -5.60 2.84 -15.48
C GLY A 211 -5.47 3.26 -14.01
N LYS A 212 -5.18 2.30 -13.11
CA LYS A 212 -4.89 2.59 -11.69
C LYS A 212 -3.60 3.38 -11.55
N VAL A 213 -2.51 2.92 -12.18
CA VAL A 213 -1.22 3.59 -12.14
C VAL A 213 -1.35 5.05 -12.60
N ILE A 214 -2.00 5.29 -13.74
CA ILE A 214 -2.18 6.65 -14.29
C ILE A 214 -2.96 7.54 -13.32
N LYS A 215 -4.13 7.09 -12.85
CA LYS A 215 -5.00 7.88 -11.99
C LYS A 215 -4.38 8.13 -10.62
N GLU A 216 -3.86 7.07 -10.00
CA GLU A 216 -3.30 7.18 -8.65
C GLU A 216 -2.02 8.03 -8.64
N THR A 217 -1.16 7.93 -9.65
CA THR A 217 0.03 8.78 -9.78
C THR A 217 -0.34 10.26 -9.84
N ASN A 218 -1.31 10.65 -10.70
CA ASN A 218 -1.73 12.03 -10.81
C ASN A 218 -2.42 12.53 -9.53
N LYS A 219 -3.17 11.66 -8.86
CA LYS A 219 -3.79 11.98 -7.57
C LYS A 219 -2.74 12.21 -6.48
N ILE A 220 -1.77 11.30 -6.32
CA ILE A 220 -0.75 11.34 -5.27
C ILE A 220 0.22 12.50 -5.46
N LEU A 221 0.61 12.78 -6.72
CA LEU A 221 1.53 13.88 -7.06
C LEU A 221 0.80 15.22 -7.25
N GLY A 222 -0.50 15.29 -6.99
CA GLY A 222 -1.27 16.52 -6.93
C GLY A 222 -0.97 17.34 -5.68
N ASN A 223 -1.60 18.50 -5.58
CA ASN A 223 -1.47 19.40 -4.44
C ASN A 223 -2.81 19.58 -3.75
N VAL A 224 -2.80 19.71 -2.42
CA VAL A 224 -3.99 20.06 -1.65
C VAL A 224 -4.02 21.59 -1.49
N VAL A 225 -5.14 22.20 -1.86
CA VAL A 225 -5.40 23.64 -1.72
C VAL A 225 -6.74 23.81 -1.03
N ASP A 226 -6.76 24.47 0.11
CA ASP A 226 -7.97 24.64 0.93
C ASP A 226 -8.72 23.33 1.21
N GLY A 227 -7.98 22.27 1.58
CA GLY A 227 -8.51 20.93 1.87
C GLY A 227 -8.91 20.11 0.63
N LYS A 228 -8.82 20.66 -0.58
CA LYS A 228 -9.22 20.02 -1.83
C LYS A 228 -8.04 19.65 -2.68
N LEU A 229 -8.12 18.47 -3.27
CA LEU A 229 -7.09 17.98 -4.17
C LEU A 229 -7.19 18.63 -5.55
N VAL A 230 -6.08 19.15 -6.01
CA VAL A 230 -5.82 19.51 -7.41
C VAL A 230 -4.86 18.48 -7.97
N GLU A 231 -5.37 17.54 -8.75
CA GLU A 231 -4.56 16.48 -9.33
C GLU A 231 -3.45 17.02 -10.23
N SER A 232 -2.32 16.33 -10.31
CA SER A 232 -1.29 16.65 -11.31
C SER A 232 -1.78 16.31 -12.72
N SER A 233 -1.11 16.87 -13.72
CA SER A 233 -1.45 16.65 -15.13
C SER A 233 -0.30 16.01 -15.91
N ILE A 234 0.48 15.16 -15.25
CA ILE A 234 1.58 14.44 -15.88
C ILE A 234 1.02 13.50 -16.94
N ASN A 235 1.57 13.53 -18.14
CA ASN A 235 1.19 12.62 -19.21
C ASN A 235 1.85 11.24 -18.98
N ILE A 236 1.07 10.24 -18.58
CA ILE A 236 1.57 8.93 -18.16
C ILE A 236 1.13 7.85 -19.15
N HIS A 237 2.09 7.10 -19.66
CA HIS A 237 1.90 5.89 -20.44
C HIS A 237 2.41 4.71 -19.62
N ALA A 238 1.52 3.78 -19.27
CA ALA A 238 1.86 2.60 -18.48
C ALA A 238 1.59 1.32 -19.27
N THR A 239 2.49 0.35 -19.15
CA THR A 239 2.31 -1.04 -19.60
C THR A 239 2.58 -1.94 -18.41
N CYS A 240 1.59 -2.73 -17.99
CA CYS A 240 1.66 -3.54 -16.79
C CYS A 240 1.65 -5.03 -17.12
N THR A 241 2.75 -5.71 -16.84
CA THR A 241 2.94 -7.14 -17.12
C THR A 241 3.14 -7.94 -15.83
N ARG A 242 2.80 -9.24 -15.86
CA ARG A 242 3.11 -10.18 -14.77
C ARG A 242 4.25 -11.09 -15.18
N VAL A 243 5.22 -11.25 -14.30
CA VAL A 243 6.40 -12.09 -14.52
C VAL A 243 6.51 -13.20 -13.48
N ASP A 244 7.29 -14.24 -13.77
CA ASP A 244 7.56 -15.36 -12.87
C ASP A 244 8.62 -14.99 -11.81
N VAL A 245 8.25 -14.03 -10.98
CA VAL A 245 9.01 -13.61 -9.81
C VAL A 245 8.08 -13.58 -8.62
N GLU A 246 8.48 -14.10 -7.48
CA GLU A 246 7.58 -14.32 -6.35
C GLU A 246 7.13 -13.00 -5.71
N ILE A 247 8.07 -12.13 -5.37
CA ILE A 247 7.83 -10.84 -4.69
C ILE A 247 8.69 -9.74 -5.31
N VAL A 248 8.30 -8.49 -5.07
CA VAL A 248 8.92 -7.24 -5.59
C VAL A 248 8.68 -7.02 -7.07
N HIS A 249 8.24 -5.83 -7.39
CA HIS A 249 8.05 -5.38 -8.77
C HIS A 249 9.34 -4.75 -9.30
N THR A 250 9.54 -4.84 -10.60
CA THR A 250 10.57 -4.09 -11.33
C THR A 250 9.88 -3.15 -12.29
N GLU A 251 10.34 -1.92 -12.38
CA GLU A 251 9.79 -0.91 -13.28
C GLU A 251 10.90 -0.30 -14.12
N ALA A 252 10.73 -0.32 -15.44
CA ALA A 252 11.55 0.44 -16.37
C ALA A 252 10.82 1.74 -16.70
N VAL A 253 11.44 2.88 -16.37
CA VAL A 253 10.81 4.18 -16.47
C VAL A 253 11.64 5.10 -17.36
N HIS A 254 10.99 5.68 -18.37
CA HIS A 254 11.51 6.78 -19.16
C HIS A 254 10.67 8.02 -18.87
N LEU A 255 11.31 9.15 -18.61
CA LEU A 255 10.61 10.38 -18.28
C LEU A 255 11.25 11.60 -18.95
N GLY A 256 10.43 12.61 -19.24
CA GLY A 256 10.87 13.91 -19.67
C GLY A 256 10.87 14.88 -18.50
N LEU A 257 12.05 15.44 -18.22
CA LEU A 257 12.20 16.48 -17.20
C LEU A 257 11.89 17.86 -17.81
N GLY A 258 11.19 18.69 -17.05
CA GLY A 258 10.93 20.09 -17.42
C GLY A 258 12.17 20.98 -17.42
N LYS A 259 13.21 20.58 -16.66
CA LYS A 259 14.53 21.24 -16.62
C LYS A 259 15.61 20.22 -16.91
N ALA A 260 16.65 20.63 -17.63
CA ALA A 260 17.81 19.78 -17.89
C ALA A 260 18.54 19.45 -16.58
N ALA A 261 18.94 18.18 -16.45
CA ALA A 261 19.74 17.66 -15.36
C ALA A 261 20.78 16.65 -15.91
N SER A 262 21.95 16.60 -15.32
CA SER A 262 22.92 15.53 -15.59
C SER A 262 22.53 14.25 -14.86
N VAL A 263 23.14 13.13 -15.24
CA VAL A 263 22.95 11.86 -14.52
C VAL A 263 23.39 11.96 -13.06
N ASP A 264 24.47 12.71 -12.80
CA ASP A 264 24.97 12.90 -11.44
C ASP A 264 24.02 13.76 -10.60
N ASP A 265 23.43 14.82 -11.17
CA ASP A 265 22.39 15.62 -10.49
C ASP A 265 21.18 14.76 -10.09
N VAL A 266 20.73 13.88 -11.00
CA VAL A 266 19.61 12.97 -10.73
C VAL A 266 19.97 11.96 -9.64
N ARG A 267 21.15 11.37 -9.68
CA ARG A 267 21.63 10.46 -8.64
C ARG A 267 21.71 11.12 -7.27
N GLU A 268 22.27 12.31 -7.22
CA GLU A 268 22.36 13.09 -5.98
C GLU A 268 20.97 13.40 -5.42
N THR A 269 20.05 13.84 -6.27
CA THR A 269 18.67 14.12 -5.90
C THR A 269 17.97 12.89 -5.32
N LEU A 270 18.09 11.72 -5.94
CA LEU A 270 17.46 10.49 -5.47
C LEU A 270 18.09 9.98 -4.17
N ASN A 271 19.41 9.96 -4.06
CA ASN A 271 20.13 9.53 -2.86
C ASN A 271 19.89 10.47 -1.67
N GLY A 272 19.77 11.76 -1.93
CA GLY A 272 19.56 12.80 -0.91
C GLY A 272 18.11 12.92 -0.47
N TYR A 273 17.17 12.26 -1.15
CA TYR A 273 15.75 12.45 -0.85
C TYR A 273 15.39 12.01 0.57
N ARG A 274 14.74 12.92 1.28
CA ARG A 274 14.12 12.69 2.58
C ARG A 274 12.79 13.43 2.60
N SER A 275 11.79 12.80 3.19
CA SER A 275 10.47 13.39 3.39
C SER A 275 10.25 13.78 4.85
N GLU A 276 9.15 14.43 5.13
CA GLU A 276 8.72 14.73 6.50
C GLU A 276 8.64 13.47 7.37
N ALA A 277 8.31 12.31 6.79
CA ALA A 277 8.23 11.05 7.52
C ALA A 277 9.56 10.63 8.14
N GLN A 278 10.70 10.85 7.44
CA GLN A 278 12.04 10.63 7.98
C GLN A 278 12.41 11.67 9.03
N GLU A 279 12.04 12.93 8.83
CA GLU A 279 12.28 14.01 9.82
C GLU A 279 11.57 13.72 11.13
N LEU A 280 10.34 13.22 11.09
CA LEU A 280 9.55 12.80 12.25
C LEU A 280 10.05 11.49 12.87
N LYS A 281 10.97 10.78 12.24
CA LYS A 281 11.52 9.49 12.70
C LYS A 281 10.42 8.47 13.05
N LEU A 282 9.45 8.34 12.16
CA LEU A 282 8.34 7.40 12.34
C LEU A 282 8.87 5.95 12.40
N PRO A 283 8.38 5.09 13.31
CA PRO A 283 8.96 3.76 13.56
C PRO A 283 9.02 2.81 12.36
N SER A 284 8.08 2.98 11.41
CA SER A 284 7.95 2.09 10.25
C SER A 284 8.51 2.70 8.96
N VAL A 285 9.17 3.85 9.05
CA VAL A 285 9.73 4.55 7.90
C VAL A 285 11.21 4.21 7.75
N ALA A 286 11.63 3.87 6.55
CA ALA A 286 13.03 3.64 6.22
C ALA A 286 13.83 4.93 6.37
N GLU A 287 15.06 4.87 6.91
CA GLU A 287 15.95 6.03 7.01
C GLU A 287 16.27 6.62 5.63
N GLN A 288 16.36 5.76 4.62
CA GLN A 288 16.59 6.13 3.22
C GLN A 288 15.49 5.50 2.36
N PRO A 289 14.52 6.29 1.88
CA PRO A 289 13.38 5.77 1.11
C PRO A 289 13.77 5.32 -0.30
N ILE A 290 14.85 5.88 -0.87
CA ILE A 290 15.36 5.54 -2.19
C ILE A 290 16.84 5.16 -2.06
N ILE A 291 17.20 3.97 -2.52
CA ILE A 291 18.58 3.51 -2.57
C ILE A 291 19.00 3.46 -4.04
N VAL A 292 19.97 4.29 -4.41
CA VAL A 292 20.57 4.25 -5.74
C VAL A 292 21.72 3.26 -5.71
N VAL A 293 21.64 2.22 -6.54
CA VAL A 293 22.69 1.21 -6.68
C VAL A 293 23.60 1.54 -7.88
N GLU A 294 24.89 1.22 -7.77
CA GLU A 294 25.89 1.50 -8.79
C GLU A 294 26.26 0.26 -9.63
N GLU A 295 25.78 -0.92 -9.21
CA GLU A 295 26.04 -2.16 -9.94
C GLU A 295 25.41 -2.12 -11.34
N GLU A 296 26.20 -2.44 -12.36
CA GLU A 296 25.77 -2.43 -13.77
C GLU A 296 24.61 -3.41 -14.05
N ASP A 297 24.47 -4.47 -13.24
CA ASP A 297 23.43 -5.48 -13.35
C ASP A 297 22.36 -5.39 -12.24
N GLY A 298 22.32 -4.30 -11.48
CA GLY A 298 21.38 -4.05 -10.39
C GLY A 298 20.29 -3.03 -10.74
N PRO A 299 19.26 -2.91 -9.88
CA PRO A 299 18.93 -3.83 -8.79
C PRO A 299 18.33 -5.14 -9.29
N GLN A 300 18.65 -6.25 -8.62
CA GLN A 300 18.05 -7.55 -8.92
C GLN A 300 17.17 -8.02 -7.76
N GLN A 301 15.96 -8.48 -8.05
CA GLN A 301 14.99 -8.89 -7.05
C GLN A 301 15.53 -9.96 -6.08
N LEU A 302 16.29 -10.93 -6.58
CA LEU A 302 16.89 -11.99 -5.75
C LEU A 302 17.98 -11.50 -4.79
N ARG A 303 18.48 -10.28 -4.95
CA ARG A 303 19.50 -9.69 -4.08
C ARG A 303 18.94 -8.73 -3.04
N LEU A 304 17.63 -8.49 -3.07
CA LEU A 304 16.95 -7.56 -2.16
C LEU A 304 16.40 -8.23 -0.90
N PHE A 305 16.55 -9.56 -0.77
CA PHE A 305 16.00 -10.37 0.33
C PHE A 305 16.99 -11.42 0.82
#